data_6240a83bf4792c13cf1fcfba806e42f0
#
_entry.id   6240a83bf4792c13cf1fcfba806e42f0
#
_cell.length_a   1.000
_cell.length_b   1.000
_cell.length_c   1.000
_cell.angle_alpha   90.00
_cell.angle_beta   90.00
_cell.angle_gamma   90.00
#
_symmetry.space_group_name_H-M   'P 1'
#
loop_
_entity.id
_entity.type
_entity.pdbx_description
1 polymer ?
#
loop_
_entity_poly.entity_id
_entity_poly.type
_entity_poly.pdbx_seq_one_letter_code
_entity_poly.pdbx_strand_id
1 'polypeptide(L)'
;MAILDKIVPASFKGYPFWVRSENVPSLGRRVVLHDFVNSGERYAEDLGSIPSEFEVDGFIFGENWYQNSRGFETVLNEEGPGELFLPSVGRVEVYAMQYSRAVSQTGLGEVTYSLRFTRGRTLAGPSLAEIDEQTVYDRGFTAREALADRFSA
;
A
#
# COMPACT_ATOMS: atom_id res chain seq x y z
N MET A 1 27.33 6.21 22.40
CA MET A 1 27.70 7.28 21.44
C MET A 1 27.40 6.93 19.99
N ALA A 2 27.47 5.65 19.62
CA ALA A 2 27.21 5.21 18.26
C ALA A 2 25.72 5.16 17.83
N ILE A 3 24.78 5.35 18.73
CA ILE A 3 23.35 5.25 18.44
C ILE A 3 22.82 6.51 17.74
N LEU A 4 23.35 7.67 18.06
CA LEU A 4 22.92 8.95 17.48
C LEU A 4 23.45 9.18 16.05
N ASP A 5 24.57 8.56 15.68
CA ASP A 5 25.13 8.64 14.33
C ASP A 5 24.37 7.81 13.28
N LYS A 6 23.38 7.01 13.70
CA LYS A 6 22.63 6.12 12.84
C LYS A 6 21.15 6.45 12.71
N ILE A 7 20.72 7.62 13.15
CA ILE A 7 19.35 8.07 12.91
C ILE A 7 19.26 8.52 11.46
N VAL A 8 18.84 7.59 10.60
CA VAL A 8 18.56 7.86 9.21
C VAL A 8 17.11 8.32 9.10
N PRO A 9 16.82 9.44 8.45
CA PRO A 9 15.45 9.84 8.23
C PRO A 9 14.72 8.84 7.35
N ALA A 10 13.46 8.60 7.64
CA ALA A 10 12.58 7.89 6.73
C ALA A 10 12.26 8.75 5.52
N SER A 11 11.79 8.14 4.44
CA SER A 11 11.35 8.88 3.27
C SER A 11 10.16 8.21 2.60
N PHE A 12 9.26 9.02 2.06
CA PHE A 12 8.17 8.56 1.21
C PHE A 12 8.22 9.28 -0.13
N LYS A 13 8.29 8.53 -1.21
CA LYS A 13 8.49 9.05 -2.58
C LYS A 13 9.67 10.03 -2.68
N GLY A 14 10.73 9.77 -1.93
CA GLY A 14 11.92 10.62 -1.87
C GLY A 14 11.82 11.81 -0.93
N TYR A 15 10.67 12.04 -0.28
CA TYR A 15 10.48 13.13 0.67
C TYR A 15 10.88 12.69 2.08
N PRO A 16 11.90 13.31 2.71
CA PRO A 16 12.39 12.89 4.01
C PRO A 16 11.49 13.37 5.17
N PHE A 17 11.37 12.55 6.18
CA PHE A 17 10.73 12.87 7.45
C PHE A 17 11.35 12.07 8.59
N TRP A 18 11.17 12.53 9.82
CA TRP A 18 11.67 11.85 10.99
C TRP A 18 10.61 10.94 11.58
N VAL A 19 11.01 9.78 12.08
CA VAL A 19 10.13 8.79 12.68
C VAL A 19 10.29 8.80 14.18
N ARG A 20 9.17 8.91 14.89
CA ARG A 20 9.10 8.78 16.34
C ARG A 20 8.77 7.35 16.75
N SER A 21 7.82 6.73 16.08
CA SER A 21 7.44 5.35 16.31
C SER A 21 6.99 4.68 15.03
N GLU A 22 7.23 3.39 14.93
CA GLU A 22 6.77 2.53 13.86
C GLU A 22 6.02 1.35 14.47
N ASN A 23 4.89 1.01 13.88
CA ASN A 23 4.11 -0.16 14.26
C ASN A 23 3.64 -0.91 13.01
N VAL A 24 3.77 -2.21 13.02
CA VAL A 24 3.25 -3.09 11.97
C VAL A 24 2.22 -4.02 12.58
N PRO A 25 0.95 -3.60 12.66
CA PRO A 25 -0.07 -4.32 13.41
C PRO A 25 -0.46 -5.66 12.81
N SER A 26 -0.25 -5.84 11.50
CA SER A 26 -0.71 -7.02 10.77
C SER A 26 0.44 -7.72 10.09
N LEU A 27 0.92 -8.79 10.72
CA LEU A 27 1.93 -9.67 10.15
C LEU A 27 1.46 -11.13 10.24
N GLY A 28 1.79 -11.93 9.25
CA GLY A 28 1.52 -13.36 9.29
C GLY A 28 0.75 -13.87 8.07
N ARG A 29 0.06 -14.97 8.28
CA ARG A 29 -0.68 -15.67 7.23
C ARG A 29 -2.14 -15.85 7.65
N ARG A 30 -3.04 -15.81 6.68
CA ARG A 30 -4.43 -16.19 6.91
C ARG A 30 -4.53 -17.68 6.94
N VAL A 31 -4.95 -18.22 8.08
CA VAL A 31 -5.15 -19.64 8.26
C VAL A 31 -6.59 -19.88 8.70
N VAL A 32 -7.29 -20.74 7.99
CA VAL A 32 -8.59 -21.23 8.39
C VAL A 32 -8.42 -22.59 9.03
N LEU A 33 -9.02 -22.76 10.20
CA LEU A 33 -8.97 -24.00 10.96
C LEU A 33 -10.31 -24.72 10.82
N HIS A 34 -10.25 -25.97 10.39
CA HIS A 34 -11.40 -26.86 10.29
C HIS A 34 -11.32 -27.91 11.40
N ASP A 35 -12.25 -27.86 12.30
CA ASP A 35 -12.37 -28.84 13.39
C ASP A 35 -13.37 -29.92 13.00
N PHE A 36 -12.94 -31.17 13.03
CA PHE A 36 -13.84 -32.30 12.80
C PHE A 36 -14.48 -32.76 14.09
N VAL A 37 -15.81 -32.93 14.05
CA VAL A 37 -16.58 -33.40 15.20
C VAL A 37 -16.12 -34.84 15.54
N ASN A 38 -15.76 -35.06 16.79
CA ASN A 38 -15.30 -36.34 17.34
C ASN A 38 -13.92 -36.84 16.88
N SER A 39 -13.17 -36.05 16.15
CA SER A 39 -11.73 -36.34 15.95
C SER A 39 -10.93 -35.28 16.69
N GLY A 40 -9.91 -35.67 17.40
CA GLY A 40 -8.97 -34.73 18.02
C GLY A 40 -8.05 -34.06 17.01
N GLU A 41 -8.33 -34.19 15.72
CA GLU A 41 -7.52 -33.65 14.62
C GLU A 41 -8.11 -32.36 14.08
N ARG A 42 -7.25 -31.42 13.82
CA ARG A 42 -7.57 -30.13 13.23
C ARG A 42 -6.86 -29.99 11.88
N TYR A 43 -7.58 -29.64 10.86
CA TYR A 43 -7.02 -29.33 9.55
C TYR A 43 -6.83 -27.82 9.42
N ALA A 44 -5.64 -27.38 9.03
CA ALA A 44 -5.33 -25.99 8.80
C ALA A 44 -5.17 -25.72 7.30
N GLU A 45 -5.93 -24.80 6.79
CA GLU A 45 -5.84 -24.32 5.41
C GLU A 45 -5.18 -22.95 5.38
N ASP A 46 -4.09 -22.83 4.63
CA ASP A 46 -3.35 -21.60 4.46
C ASP A 46 -3.89 -20.82 3.26
N LEU A 47 -4.51 -19.66 3.53
CA LEU A 47 -5.09 -18.78 2.52
C LEU A 47 -4.15 -17.68 2.03
N GLY A 48 -2.89 -17.73 2.40
CA GLY A 48 -1.88 -16.77 1.97
C GLY A 48 -1.48 -15.74 3.03
N SER A 49 -0.57 -14.87 2.67
CA SER A 49 -0.07 -13.83 3.57
C SER A 49 -1.08 -12.72 3.80
N ILE A 50 -1.09 -12.18 5.01
CA ILE A 50 -1.83 -10.97 5.33
C ILE A 50 -1.06 -9.78 4.73
N PRO A 51 -1.71 -8.85 4.01
CA PRO A 51 -1.06 -7.64 3.57
C PRO A 51 -0.51 -6.85 4.76
N SER A 52 0.75 -6.45 4.68
CA SER A 52 1.37 -5.66 5.74
C SER A 52 0.85 -4.23 5.70
N GLU A 53 0.39 -3.75 6.84
CA GLU A 53 0.08 -2.35 7.08
C GLU A 53 1.18 -1.75 7.95
N PHE A 54 1.47 -0.49 7.74
CA PHE A 54 2.47 0.25 8.51
C PHE A 54 1.81 1.47 9.13
N GLU A 55 1.92 1.60 10.43
CA GLU A 55 1.53 2.79 11.16
C GLU A 55 2.80 3.50 11.60
N VAL A 56 2.96 4.73 11.16
CA VAL A 56 4.17 5.50 11.40
C VAL A 56 3.80 6.85 11.99
N ASP A 57 4.35 7.15 13.16
CA ASP A 57 4.29 8.48 13.72
C ASP A 57 5.58 9.22 13.37
N GLY A 58 5.45 10.20 12.51
CA GLY A 58 6.56 10.99 12.02
C GLY A 58 6.43 12.45 12.38
N PHE A 59 7.49 13.19 12.21
CA PHE A 59 7.51 14.63 12.40
C PHE A 59 8.47 15.32 11.44
N ILE A 60 8.14 16.57 11.13
CA ILE A 60 8.97 17.47 10.35
C ILE A 60 9.25 18.70 11.20
N PHE A 61 10.50 19.09 11.31
CA PHE A 61 10.91 20.25 12.09
C PHE A 61 11.97 21.06 11.35
N GLY A 62 12.20 22.28 11.82
CA GLY A 62 13.22 23.16 11.30
C GLY A 62 12.66 24.51 10.84
N GLU A 63 13.52 25.38 10.34
CA GLU A 63 13.11 26.73 9.87
C GLU A 63 12.12 26.68 8.70
N ASN A 64 12.28 25.71 7.83
CA ASN A 64 11.42 25.50 6.65
C ASN A 64 10.32 24.45 6.89
N TRP A 65 9.94 24.22 8.12
CA TRP A 65 8.95 23.20 8.48
C TRP A 65 7.62 23.34 7.71
N TYR A 66 7.17 24.57 7.49
CA TYR A 66 5.90 24.82 6.80
C TYR A 66 5.96 24.41 5.32
N GLN A 67 7.02 24.80 4.62
CA GLN A 67 7.21 24.45 3.21
C GLN A 67 7.43 22.94 3.05
N ASN A 68 8.23 22.35 3.92
CA ASN A 68 8.50 20.92 3.92
C ASN A 68 7.24 20.10 4.23
N SER A 69 6.41 20.55 5.16
CA SER A 69 5.14 19.89 5.45
C SER A 69 4.16 19.96 4.28
N ARG A 70 4.08 21.09 3.60
CA ARG A 70 3.26 21.24 2.40
C ARG A 70 3.69 20.33 1.27
N GLY A 71 4.99 20.28 1.00
CA GLY A 71 5.55 19.37 0.00
C GLY A 71 5.33 17.90 0.35
N PHE A 72 5.47 17.53 1.61
CA PHE A 72 5.20 16.18 2.10
C PHE A 72 3.73 15.79 1.94
N GLU A 73 2.80 16.66 2.30
CA GLU A 73 1.36 16.44 2.10
C GLU A 73 1.00 16.31 0.62
N THR A 74 1.62 17.08 -0.25
CA THR A 74 1.42 16.96 -1.71
C THR A 74 1.80 15.56 -2.19
N VAL A 75 2.92 15.04 -1.72
CA VAL A 75 3.39 13.69 -2.05
C VAL A 75 2.49 12.60 -1.45
N LEU A 76 1.96 12.81 -0.24
CA LEU A 76 1.01 11.89 0.39
C LEU A 76 -0.32 11.79 -0.35
N ASN A 77 -0.78 12.90 -0.92
CA ASN A 77 -2.03 12.98 -1.68
C ASN A 77 -1.87 12.58 -3.16
N GLU A 78 -0.64 12.33 -3.60
CA GLU A 78 -0.36 11.94 -4.96
C GLU A 78 -0.88 10.52 -5.23
N GLU A 79 -1.52 10.35 -6.38
CA GLU A 79 -2.11 9.08 -6.78
C GLU A 79 -1.05 8.01 -7.03
N GLY A 80 -1.40 6.76 -6.72
CA GLY A 80 -0.57 5.60 -6.97
C GLY A 80 0.34 5.18 -5.83
N PRO A 81 1.06 4.07 -6.00
CA PRO A 81 1.99 3.58 -5.01
C PRO A 81 3.25 4.42 -4.94
N GLY A 82 3.90 4.40 -3.80
CA GLY A 82 5.17 5.07 -3.59
C GLY A 82 6.15 4.21 -2.81
N GLU A 83 7.41 4.51 -2.98
CA GLU A 83 8.47 3.87 -2.20
C GLU A 83 8.53 4.53 -0.81
N LEU A 84 8.30 3.71 0.21
CA LEU A 84 8.49 4.07 1.60
C LEU A 84 9.80 3.47 2.08
N PHE A 85 10.68 4.30 2.59
CA PHE A 85 11.89 3.88 3.27
C PHE A 85 11.74 4.10 4.78
N LEU A 86 11.79 3.01 5.53
CA LEU A 86 11.82 3.02 6.99
C LEU A 86 13.12 2.40 7.48
N PRO A 87 13.80 3.00 8.46
CA PRO A 87 15.07 2.47 8.95
C PRO A 87 15.00 1.02 9.47
N SER A 88 13.84 0.62 10.00
CA SER A 88 13.64 -0.73 10.55
C SER A 88 13.25 -1.78 9.49
N VAL A 89 12.56 -1.36 8.45
CA VAL A 89 11.96 -2.26 7.44
C VAL A 89 12.72 -2.25 6.12
N GLY A 90 13.36 -1.13 5.80
CA GLY A 90 13.99 -0.90 4.51
C GLY A 90 13.02 -0.28 3.49
N ARG A 91 13.23 -0.56 2.22
CA ARG A 91 12.43 -0.01 1.13
C ARG A 91 11.26 -0.92 0.80
N VAL A 92 10.06 -0.37 0.81
CA VAL A 92 8.83 -1.09 0.46
C VAL A 92 7.93 -0.20 -0.40
N GLU A 93 7.26 -0.81 -1.35
CA GLU A 93 6.25 -0.14 -2.15
C GLU A 93 4.90 -0.19 -1.44
N VAL A 94 4.34 0.97 -1.16
CA VAL A 94 3.13 1.13 -0.36
C VAL A 94 2.21 2.20 -0.93
N TYR A 95 0.95 2.12 -0.51
CA TYR A 95 -0.04 3.18 -0.72
C TYR A 95 -0.25 3.94 0.58
N ALA A 96 -0.26 5.25 0.52
CA ALA A 96 -0.71 6.08 1.63
C ALA A 96 -2.23 5.99 1.75
N MET A 97 -2.71 5.43 2.85
CA MET A 97 -4.16 5.24 3.07
C MET A 97 -4.77 6.46 3.74
N GLN A 98 -4.21 6.85 4.85
CA GLN A 98 -4.73 7.91 5.70
C GLN A 98 -3.58 8.57 6.45
N TYR A 99 -3.69 9.85 6.63
CA TYR A 99 -2.78 10.57 7.51
C TYR A 99 -3.53 11.64 8.30
N SER A 100 -3.01 11.93 9.47
CA SER A 100 -3.44 13.06 10.28
C SER A 100 -2.25 13.96 10.58
N ARG A 101 -2.50 15.24 10.70
CA ARG A 101 -1.50 16.25 11.00
C ARG A 101 -1.85 16.99 12.28
N ALA A 102 -0.89 17.14 13.15
CA ALA A 102 -0.99 17.97 14.33
C ALA A 102 0.13 19.00 14.36
N VAL A 103 -0.21 20.25 14.57
CA VAL A 103 0.75 21.33 14.75
C VAL A 103 0.68 21.77 16.20
N SER A 104 1.78 21.66 16.91
CA SER A 104 1.87 22.13 18.30
C SER A 104 2.36 23.58 18.35
N GLN A 105 1.62 24.42 19.06
CA GLN A 105 2.06 25.79 19.30
C GLN A 105 3.22 25.88 20.30
N THR A 106 3.43 24.82 21.09
CA THR A 106 4.49 24.75 22.09
C THR A 106 5.85 24.37 21.50
N GLY A 107 5.85 23.68 20.35
CA GLY A 107 7.07 23.35 19.61
C GLY A 107 7.19 24.25 18.39
N LEU A 108 7.96 25.28 18.49
CA LEU A 108 8.22 26.19 17.37
C LEU A 108 8.82 25.43 16.18
N GLY A 109 8.04 25.30 15.11
CA GLY A 109 8.50 24.68 13.86
C GLY A 109 8.48 23.17 13.83
N GLU A 110 7.55 22.52 14.53
CA GLU A 110 7.35 21.07 14.47
C GLU A 110 5.92 20.75 14.03
N VAL A 111 5.81 19.83 13.06
CA VAL A 111 4.55 19.23 12.62
C VAL A 111 4.63 17.73 12.83
N THR A 112 3.68 17.17 13.54
CA THR A 112 3.57 15.73 13.78
C THR A 112 2.56 15.13 12.83
N TYR A 113 2.91 13.97 12.26
CA TYR A 113 2.08 13.19 11.36
C TYR A 113 1.86 11.79 11.91
N SER A 114 0.62 11.34 11.90
CA SER A 114 0.29 9.93 12.05
C SER A 114 -0.10 9.38 10.69
N LEU A 115 0.70 8.48 10.16
CA LEU A 115 0.62 7.97 8.81
C LEU A 115 0.24 6.50 8.82
N ARG A 116 -0.64 6.12 7.91
CA ARG A 116 -0.99 4.72 7.68
C ARG A 116 -0.75 4.36 6.22
N PHE A 117 0.07 3.35 6.03
CA PHE A 117 0.41 2.81 4.71
C PHE A 117 -0.01 1.35 4.62
N THR A 118 -0.39 0.93 3.43
CA THR A 118 -0.61 -0.47 3.13
C THR A 118 0.29 -0.95 2.01
N ARG A 119 0.83 -2.14 2.17
CA ARG A 119 1.58 -2.78 1.11
C ARG A 119 0.60 -3.31 0.06
N GLY A 120 0.79 -2.90 -1.18
CA GLY A 120 -0.04 -3.34 -2.29
C GLY A 120 0.77 -3.36 -3.57
N ARG A 121 0.40 -4.27 -4.46
CA ARG A 121 0.82 -4.19 -5.87
C ARG A 121 -0.33 -3.57 -6.63
N THR A 122 -0.01 -2.64 -7.50
CA THR A 122 -0.97 -2.25 -8.52
C THR A 122 -1.26 -3.52 -9.33
N LEU A 123 -2.49 -3.98 -9.28
CA LEU A 123 -2.93 -4.91 -10.30
C LEU A 123 -2.85 -4.11 -11.59
N ALA A 124 -1.87 -4.45 -12.43
CA ALA A 124 -1.96 -4.14 -13.82
C ALA A 124 -3.20 -4.90 -14.31
N GLY A 125 -4.35 -4.28 -14.18
CA GLY A 125 -5.52 -4.73 -14.91
C GLY A 125 -5.13 -4.77 -16.38
N PRO A 126 -5.75 -5.63 -17.21
CA PRO A 126 -5.57 -5.53 -18.64
C PRO A 126 -5.81 -4.06 -18.97
N SER A 127 -4.78 -3.42 -19.52
CA SER A 127 -4.92 -2.03 -19.92
C SER A 127 -6.12 -2.01 -20.86
N LEU A 128 -7.07 -1.11 -20.61
CA LEU A 128 -8.21 -0.92 -21.51
C LEU A 128 -7.76 -0.66 -22.96
N ALA A 129 -6.48 -0.34 -23.17
CA ALA A 129 -5.82 -0.21 -24.46
C ALA A 129 -5.58 -1.56 -25.18
N GLU A 130 -5.62 -2.69 -24.47
CA GLU A 130 -5.50 -4.04 -25.07
C GLU A 130 -6.85 -4.71 -25.34
N ILE A 131 -7.94 -4.14 -24.87
CA ILE A 131 -9.26 -4.49 -25.35
C ILE A 131 -9.51 -3.67 -26.61
N ASP A 132 -8.85 -4.07 -27.67
CA ASP A 132 -9.14 -3.55 -28.99
C ASP A 132 -10.62 -3.86 -29.30
N GLU A 133 -11.39 -2.83 -29.60
CA GLU A 133 -12.78 -2.98 -30.02
C GLU A 133 -12.91 -4.04 -31.12
N GLN A 134 -11.87 -4.17 -31.95
CA GLN A 134 -11.73 -5.17 -32.97
C GLN A 134 -11.82 -6.60 -32.42
N THR A 135 -11.17 -6.88 -31.30
CA THR A 135 -11.16 -8.21 -30.67
C THR A 135 -12.53 -8.59 -30.12
N VAL A 136 -13.28 -7.61 -29.59
CA VAL A 136 -14.66 -7.83 -29.12
C VAL A 136 -15.61 -8.08 -30.34
N TYR A 137 -15.42 -7.33 -31.41
CA TYR A 137 -16.17 -7.52 -32.65
C TYR A 137 -15.88 -8.89 -33.30
N ASP A 138 -14.63 -9.28 -33.39
CA ASP A 138 -14.22 -10.56 -33.97
C ASP A 138 -14.76 -11.76 -33.17
N ARG A 139 -14.74 -11.69 -31.85
CA ARG A 139 -15.32 -12.71 -30.97
C ARG A 139 -16.85 -12.78 -31.10
N GLY A 140 -17.52 -11.64 -31.20
CA GLY A 140 -18.96 -11.57 -31.43
C GLY A 140 -19.36 -12.08 -32.80
N PHE A 141 -18.55 -11.81 -33.81
CA PHE A 141 -18.78 -12.26 -35.20
C PHE A 141 -18.63 -13.78 -35.34
N THR A 142 -17.56 -14.35 -34.76
CA THR A 142 -17.31 -15.81 -34.78
C THR A 142 -18.42 -16.58 -34.05
N ALA A 143 -18.95 -16.07 -32.97
CA ALA A 143 -20.05 -16.67 -32.24
C ALA A 143 -21.37 -16.62 -33.04
N ARG A 144 -21.61 -15.57 -33.84
CA ARG A 144 -22.78 -15.45 -34.75
C ARG A 144 -22.67 -16.38 -35.94
N GLU A 145 -21.50 -16.52 -36.55
CA GLU A 145 -21.26 -17.48 -37.63
C GLU A 145 -21.46 -18.93 -37.18
N ALA A 146 -20.93 -19.28 -36.01
CA ALA A 146 -21.12 -20.60 -35.40
C ALA A 146 -22.60 -20.93 -35.15
N LEU A 147 -23.40 -19.92 -34.75
CA LEU A 147 -24.84 -20.06 -34.58
C LEU A 147 -25.59 -20.16 -35.93
N ALA A 148 -25.19 -19.40 -36.94
CA ALA A 148 -25.79 -19.44 -38.27
C ALA A 148 -25.55 -20.80 -38.94
N ASP A 149 -24.37 -21.40 -38.82
CA ASP A 149 -24.06 -22.75 -39.34
C ASP A 149 -24.86 -23.85 -38.64
N ARG A 150 -25.25 -23.67 -37.39
CA ARG A 150 -26.12 -24.63 -36.69
C ARG A 150 -27.57 -24.59 -37.15
N PHE A 151 -28.05 -23.48 -37.68
CA PHE A 151 -29.45 -23.30 -38.09
C PHE A 151 -29.67 -23.39 -39.60
N SER A 152 -28.61 -23.52 -40.40
CA SER A 152 -28.69 -23.64 -41.87
C SER A 152 -28.59 -25.06 -42.39
N ALA A 153 -28.68 -26.06 -41.51
CA ALA A 153 -28.75 -27.48 -41.94
C ALA A 153 -30.18 -27.97 -42.08
#